data_0d80dfaefe89a0e9d0b451891f533a74
#
_entry.id   0d80dfaefe89a0e9d0b451891f533a74
#
_cell.length_a   1.000
_cell.length_b   1.000
_cell.length_c   1.000
_cell.angle_alpha   90.00
_cell.angle_beta   90.00
_cell.angle_gamma   90.00
#
_symmetry.space_group_name_H-M   'P 1'
#
loop_
_entity.id
_entity.type
_entity.pdbx_description
1 polymer ?
#
loop_
_entity_poly.entity_id
_entity_poly.type
_entity_poly.pdbx_seq_one_letter_code
_entity_poly.pdbx_strand_id
1 'polypeptide(L)'
;MSDNGGLALNHARQGIENRDANAPARAGKGSAFMGGVREPMMVYWPGITKGNSICHQKVIIEDFFPTILEMAGIKNYTTKQTIDGVSFVDALKNPDNLKERTLIWHFPNLWGETQNKEEGYGAYSAILKGDYHLIYTWETQKLRLYHIKNDIGEQQDLASQHPEIVKLLSKEMSDYLRARNAQRPSMKATGKVIPYPDKL
;
A
#
# COMPACT_ATOMS: atom_id res chain seq x y z
N MET A 1 3.77 -14.91 -5.50
CA MET A 1 3.64 -13.46 -5.66
C MET A 1 5.01 -12.82 -5.65
N SER A 2 5.14 -11.58 -6.13
CA SER A 2 6.36 -10.80 -5.90
C SER A 2 6.42 -10.31 -4.45
N ASP A 3 7.61 -10.06 -3.94
CA ASP A 3 7.85 -9.56 -2.58
C ASP A 3 7.76 -8.02 -2.50
N ASN A 4 7.92 -7.36 -3.63
CA ASN A 4 7.82 -5.90 -3.80
C ASN A 4 7.69 -5.54 -5.28
N GLY A 5 7.38 -4.28 -5.58
CA GLY A 5 7.37 -3.76 -6.94
C GLY A 5 8.69 -3.96 -7.66
N GLY A 6 8.62 -4.11 -8.98
CA GLY A 6 9.78 -4.14 -9.83
C GLY A 6 10.61 -2.86 -9.69
N LEU A 7 11.90 -2.93 -9.99
CA LEU A 7 12.75 -1.74 -10.02
C LEU A 7 12.22 -0.77 -11.08
N ALA A 8 11.85 0.42 -10.66
CA ALA A 8 11.59 1.53 -11.55
C ALA A 8 12.87 2.28 -11.86
N LEU A 9 12.85 2.91 -12.98
CA LEU A 9 13.86 3.68 -13.65
C LEU A 9 14.84 4.46 -12.80
N ASN A 10 16.04 4.58 -13.34
CA ASN A 10 17.18 5.38 -12.87
C ASN A 10 17.99 4.81 -11.71
N HIS A 11 17.99 3.51 -11.50
CA HIS A 11 19.08 2.89 -10.77
C HIS A 11 20.29 2.77 -11.70
N ALA A 12 21.09 3.83 -11.78
CA ALA A 12 22.34 3.87 -12.52
C ALA A 12 23.33 2.73 -12.17
N ARG A 13 23.12 2.06 -11.03
CA ARG A 13 23.93 0.92 -10.57
C ARG A 13 23.78 -0.35 -11.41
N GLN A 14 22.73 -0.50 -12.23
CA GLN A 14 22.49 -1.75 -12.97
C GLN A 14 22.53 -1.59 -14.49
N GLY A 15 22.91 -0.42 -15.00
CA GLY A 15 22.99 -0.18 -16.45
C GLY A 15 21.63 -0.30 -17.17
N ILE A 16 20.54 -0.23 -16.42
CA ILE A 16 19.19 -0.35 -16.96
C ILE A 16 18.62 1.05 -17.08
N GLU A 17 18.84 1.65 -18.24
CA GLU A 17 18.19 2.90 -18.61
C GLU A 17 16.74 2.62 -19.03
N ASN A 18 15.81 3.43 -18.52
CA ASN A 18 14.44 3.55 -18.99
C ASN A 18 13.59 2.28 -19.06
N ARG A 19 13.58 1.43 -18.04
CA ARG A 19 12.58 0.37 -17.90
C ARG A 19 11.55 0.73 -16.86
N ASP A 20 10.33 0.89 -17.31
CA ASP A 20 9.15 0.90 -16.46
C ASP A 20 8.63 -0.53 -16.29
N ALA A 21 9.24 -1.26 -15.35
CA ALA A 21 8.89 -2.66 -15.11
C ALA A 21 7.47 -2.84 -14.53
N ASN A 22 6.86 -1.74 -14.07
CA ASN A 22 5.58 -1.76 -13.38
C ASN A 22 4.46 -1.09 -14.17
N ALA A 23 4.75 -0.59 -15.38
CA ALA A 23 3.75 0.07 -16.19
C ALA A 23 2.49 -0.81 -16.38
N PRO A 24 1.28 -0.22 -16.32
CA PRO A 24 0.99 1.22 -16.26
C PRO A 24 1.03 1.84 -14.85
N ALA A 25 1.36 1.07 -13.79
CA ALA A 25 1.50 1.61 -12.44
C ALA A 25 2.78 2.42 -12.30
N ARG A 26 2.70 3.57 -11.61
CA ARG A 26 3.80 4.52 -11.45
C ARG A 26 4.83 4.03 -10.47
N ALA A 27 6.10 4.36 -10.73
CA ALA A 27 7.26 4.09 -9.89
C ALA A 27 7.51 2.59 -9.62
N GLY A 28 8.13 2.23 -8.51
CA GLY A 28 8.48 0.83 -8.22
C GLY A 28 8.97 0.63 -6.80
N LYS A 29 9.74 -0.40 -6.59
CA LYS A 29 10.26 -0.85 -5.28
C LYS A 29 10.67 0.31 -4.38
N GLY A 30 10.02 0.41 -3.22
CA GLY A 30 10.28 1.45 -2.20
C GLY A 30 9.44 2.71 -2.36
N SER A 31 8.68 2.86 -3.44
CA SER A 31 7.75 3.97 -3.63
C SER A 31 6.39 3.71 -2.98
N ALA A 32 5.72 4.81 -2.58
CA ALA A 32 4.34 4.78 -2.11
C ALA A 32 3.32 4.61 -3.24
N PHE A 33 3.69 4.84 -4.50
CA PHE A 33 2.81 4.69 -5.64
C PHE A 33 2.51 3.22 -5.97
N MET A 34 1.47 2.98 -6.78
CA MET A 34 1.00 1.64 -7.10
C MET A 34 2.10 0.73 -7.67
N GLY A 35 3.07 1.23 -8.41
CA GLY A 35 4.20 0.42 -8.89
C GLY A 35 5.13 -0.08 -7.79
N GLY A 36 5.09 0.55 -6.61
CA GLY A 36 5.86 0.12 -5.44
C GLY A 36 5.10 -0.79 -4.48
N VAL A 37 3.76 -0.68 -4.43
CA VAL A 37 2.92 -1.37 -3.43
C VAL A 37 1.94 -2.37 -4.02
N ARG A 38 1.75 -2.42 -5.34
CA ARG A 38 0.88 -3.38 -6.01
C ARG A 38 1.69 -4.48 -6.67
N GLU A 39 1.53 -5.70 -6.17
CA GLU A 39 2.30 -6.86 -6.58
C GLU A 39 1.47 -7.88 -7.36
N PRO A 40 2.02 -8.50 -8.41
CA PRO A 40 1.36 -9.62 -9.07
C PRO A 40 1.33 -10.83 -8.14
N MET A 41 0.16 -11.49 -8.08
CA MET A 41 -0.03 -12.70 -7.32
C MET A 41 -0.77 -13.76 -8.15
N MET A 42 -0.34 -14.99 -8.06
CA MET A 42 -1.05 -16.16 -8.59
C MET A 42 -1.19 -17.19 -7.47
N VAL A 43 -2.39 -17.77 -7.37
CA VAL A 43 -2.68 -18.82 -6.38
C VAL A 43 -3.20 -20.06 -7.11
N TYR A 44 -2.61 -21.20 -6.81
CA TYR A 44 -3.11 -22.48 -7.22
C TYR A 44 -3.42 -23.36 -6.01
N TRP A 45 -4.68 -23.68 -5.82
CA TRP A 45 -5.17 -24.54 -4.75
C TRP A 45 -6.06 -25.63 -5.36
N PRO A 46 -5.55 -26.87 -5.52
CA PRO A 46 -6.27 -27.94 -6.18
C PRO A 46 -7.68 -28.17 -5.60
N GLY A 47 -8.67 -28.25 -6.48
CA GLY A 47 -10.06 -28.45 -6.10
C GLY A 47 -10.80 -27.22 -5.54
N ILE A 48 -10.11 -26.11 -5.35
CA ILE A 48 -10.68 -24.87 -4.80
C ILE A 48 -10.60 -23.73 -5.81
N THR A 49 -9.39 -23.39 -6.29
CA THR A 49 -9.24 -22.30 -7.25
C THR A 49 -9.62 -22.75 -8.67
N LYS A 50 -10.41 -21.91 -9.35
CA LYS A 50 -10.80 -22.16 -10.74
C LYS A 50 -9.69 -21.69 -11.67
N GLY A 51 -9.30 -22.55 -12.62
CA GLY A 51 -8.35 -22.16 -13.67
C GLY A 51 -8.86 -21.01 -14.53
N ASN A 52 -7.95 -20.16 -14.99
CA ASN A 52 -8.24 -18.97 -15.83
C ASN A 52 -9.22 -17.96 -15.17
N SER A 53 -9.29 -17.93 -13.84
CA SER A 53 -10.06 -16.91 -13.13
C SER A 53 -9.16 -15.76 -12.71
N ILE A 54 -9.75 -14.56 -12.65
CA ILE A 54 -9.11 -13.34 -12.13
C ILE A 54 -9.95 -12.87 -10.95
N CYS A 55 -9.28 -12.55 -9.84
CA CYS A 55 -9.91 -11.98 -8.66
C CYS A 55 -9.36 -10.57 -8.43
N HIS A 56 -10.26 -9.59 -8.23
CA HIS A 56 -9.91 -8.20 -7.96
C HIS A 56 -9.96 -7.85 -6.46
N GLN A 57 -10.02 -8.86 -5.58
CA GLN A 57 -9.93 -8.63 -4.14
C GLN A 57 -8.58 -7.98 -3.80
N LYS A 58 -8.63 -6.84 -3.13
CA LYS A 58 -7.44 -6.20 -2.59
C LYS A 58 -6.97 -7.00 -1.38
N VAL A 59 -5.71 -7.43 -1.39
CA VAL A 59 -5.06 -8.18 -0.31
C VAL A 59 -3.73 -7.51 0.04
N ILE A 60 -3.26 -7.75 1.25
CA ILE A 60 -1.97 -7.24 1.75
C ILE A 60 -1.20 -8.39 2.40
N ILE A 61 0.10 -8.22 2.63
CA ILE A 61 0.98 -9.31 3.09
C ILE A 61 0.51 -9.93 4.41
N GLU A 62 -0.04 -9.13 5.32
CA GLU A 62 -0.55 -9.59 6.62
C GLU A 62 -1.69 -10.60 6.50
N ASP A 63 -2.39 -10.62 5.37
CA ASP A 63 -3.52 -11.53 5.11
C ASP A 63 -3.08 -12.98 4.91
N PHE A 64 -1.82 -13.21 4.56
CA PHE A 64 -1.33 -14.56 4.28
C PHE A 64 -1.35 -15.44 5.53
N PHE A 65 -1.01 -14.90 6.69
CA PHE A 65 -0.99 -15.69 7.92
C PHE A 65 -2.37 -16.29 8.24
N PRO A 66 -3.46 -15.52 8.40
CA PRO A 66 -4.78 -16.09 8.64
C PRO A 66 -5.30 -16.94 7.47
N THR A 67 -4.94 -16.60 6.22
CA THR A 67 -5.33 -17.37 5.04
C THR A 67 -4.71 -18.76 5.06
N ILE A 68 -3.41 -18.87 5.33
CA ILE A 68 -2.69 -20.15 5.36
C ILE A 68 -3.25 -21.03 6.48
N LEU A 69 -3.53 -20.46 7.65
CA LEU A 69 -4.14 -21.21 8.76
C LEU A 69 -5.53 -21.74 8.37
N GLU A 70 -6.36 -20.92 7.74
CA GLU A 70 -7.67 -21.34 7.27
C GLU A 70 -7.58 -22.43 6.19
N MET A 71 -6.64 -22.28 5.22
CA MET A 71 -6.37 -23.33 4.20
C MET A 71 -5.95 -24.65 4.84
N ALA A 72 -5.22 -24.62 5.95
CA ALA A 72 -4.81 -25.80 6.72
C ALA A 72 -5.92 -26.34 7.64
N GLY A 73 -7.11 -25.73 7.66
CA GLY A 73 -8.23 -26.14 8.51
C GLY A 73 -8.08 -25.71 9.98
N ILE A 74 -7.12 -24.86 10.32
CA ILE A 74 -6.86 -24.37 11.66
C ILE A 74 -7.78 -23.17 11.93
N LYS A 75 -8.84 -23.37 12.70
CA LYS A 75 -9.84 -22.32 13.00
C LYS A 75 -9.59 -21.61 14.33
N ASN A 76 -9.03 -22.33 15.32
CA ASN A 76 -8.79 -21.80 16.66
C ASN A 76 -7.29 -21.70 16.89
N TYR A 77 -6.79 -20.48 16.89
CA TYR A 77 -5.38 -20.21 17.20
C TYR A 77 -5.27 -18.96 18.08
N THR A 78 -4.23 -18.92 18.87
CA THR A 78 -3.87 -17.75 19.66
C THR A 78 -2.49 -17.26 19.24
N THR A 79 -2.32 -15.95 19.21
CA THR A 79 -1.04 -15.32 18.85
C THR A 79 -0.62 -14.35 19.95
N LYS A 80 0.69 -14.18 20.13
CA LYS A 80 1.22 -13.16 21.05
C LYS A 80 1.04 -11.74 20.50
N GLN A 81 0.95 -11.61 19.16
CA GLN A 81 0.78 -10.33 18.49
C GLN A 81 -0.64 -10.23 17.93
N THR A 82 -1.15 -9.01 17.87
CA THR A 82 -2.39 -8.74 17.15
C THR A 82 -2.20 -9.04 15.65
N ILE A 83 -3.14 -9.75 15.08
CA ILE A 83 -3.17 -10.04 13.63
C ILE A 83 -4.02 -8.96 12.96
N ASP A 84 -3.40 -8.17 12.10
CA ASP A 84 -4.07 -7.12 11.31
C ASP A 84 -4.67 -7.66 10.01
N GLY A 85 -4.17 -8.80 9.53
CA GLY A 85 -4.61 -9.45 8.30
C GLY A 85 -5.96 -10.12 8.41
N VAL A 86 -6.62 -10.27 7.27
CA VAL A 86 -7.89 -10.95 7.10
C VAL A 86 -7.74 -12.05 6.06
N SER A 87 -8.25 -13.25 6.35
CA SER A 87 -8.21 -14.36 5.37
C SER A 87 -8.92 -14.00 4.07
N PHE A 88 -8.29 -14.29 2.95
CA PHE A 88 -8.87 -14.15 1.61
C PHE A 88 -9.29 -15.50 0.98
N VAL A 89 -9.46 -16.55 1.77
CA VAL A 89 -9.95 -17.86 1.30
C VAL A 89 -11.29 -17.74 0.58
N ASP A 90 -12.21 -16.91 1.06
CA ASP A 90 -13.48 -16.64 0.38
C ASP A 90 -13.27 -16.12 -1.04
N ALA A 91 -12.35 -15.22 -1.25
CA ALA A 91 -12.02 -14.66 -2.57
C ALA A 91 -11.36 -15.70 -3.49
N LEU A 92 -10.63 -16.68 -2.95
CA LEU A 92 -10.09 -17.81 -3.72
C LEU A 92 -11.19 -18.77 -4.19
N LYS A 93 -12.23 -18.96 -3.39
CA LYS A 93 -13.41 -19.80 -3.72
C LYS A 93 -14.37 -19.10 -4.67
N ASN A 94 -14.59 -17.80 -4.45
CA ASN A 94 -15.58 -16.98 -5.12
C ASN A 94 -14.95 -15.65 -5.57
N PRO A 95 -14.22 -15.62 -6.68
CA PRO A 95 -13.43 -14.45 -7.10
C PRO A 95 -14.27 -13.20 -7.39
N ASP A 96 -15.59 -13.35 -7.59
CA ASP A 96 -16.52 -12.24 -7.83
C ASP A 96 -17.10 -11.65 -6.55
N ASN A 97 -16.97 -12.34 -5.41
CA ASN A 97 -17.46 -11.88 -4.10
C ASN A 97 -16.44 -11.00 -3.41
N LEU A 98 -16.30 -9.75 -3.89
CA LEU A 98 -15.34 -8.80 -3.39
C LEU A 98 -15.82 -8.16 -2.09
N LYS A 99 -14.92 -8.06 -1.11
CA LYS A 99 -15.17 -7.35 0.14
C LYS A 99 -14.42 -6.02 0.12
N GLU A 100 -15.12 -4.94 0.39
CA GLU A 100 -14.45 -3.66 0.59
C GLU A 100 -13.58 -3.69 1.83
N ARG A 101 -12.39 -3.10 1.71
CA ARG A 101 -11.47 -2.94 2.83
C ARG A 101 -10.56 -1.75 2.62
N THR A 102 -10.05 -1.25 3.72
CA THR A 102 -9.00 -0.22 3.74
C THR A 102 -7.64 -0.90 3.87
N LEU A 103 -6.69 -0.52 3.03
CA LEU A 103 -5.29 -0.92 3.16
C LEU A 103 -4.47 0.31 3.57
N ILE A 104 -3.52 0.11 4.49
CA ILE A 104 -2.65 1.18 4.98
C ILE A 104 -1.21 0.70 4.93
N TRP A 105 -0.35 1.54 4.38
CA TRP A 105 1.10 1.37 4.40
C TRP A 105 1.72 2.48 5.25
N HIS A 106 2.71 2.12 6.03
CA HIS A 106 3.43 3.07 6.87
C HIS A 106 4.92 2.78 6.81
N PHE A 107 5.66 3.67 6.21
CA PHE A 107 7.10 3.61 6.08
C PHE A 107 7.72 4.93 6.58
N PRO A 108 8.01 5.05 7.89
CA PRO A 108 8.44 6.30 8.50
C PRO A 108 9.93 6.60 8.32
N ASN A 109 10.68 5.74 7.64
CA ASN A 109 12.12 5.82 7.49
C ASN A 109 12.53 6.26 6.08
N LEU A 110 13.72 6.82 5.97
CA LEU A 110 14.36 7.01 4.67
C LEU A 110 15.02 5.69 4.25
N TRP A 111 14.83 5.30 3.00
CA TRP A 111 15.46 4.13 2.45
C TRP A 111 16.53 4.52 1.43
N GLY A 112 17.81 4.45 1.84
CA GLY A 112 18.95 4.55 0.98
C GLY A 112 18.97 5.77 0.04
N GLU A 113 19.27 5.49 -1.22
CA GLU A 113 19.48 6.50 -2.26
C GLU A 113 18.18 6.97 -2.95
N THR A 114 17.02 6.48 -2.50
CA THR A 114 15.72 6.83 -3.08
C THR A 114 15.29 8.22 -2.62
N GLN A 115 15.80 9.24 -3.27
CA GLN A 115 15.57 10.64 -2.86
C GLN A 115 14.51 11.36 -3.70
N ASN A 116 13.96 10.71 -4.72
CA ASN A 116 12.94 11.34 -5.56
C ASN A 116 11.56 11.29 -4.90
N LYS A 117 11.25 12.31 -4.09
CA LYS A 117 10.01 12.43 -3.34
C LYS A 117 8.78 12.60 -4.23
N GLU A 118 8.95 13.17 -5.42
CA GLU A 118 7.87 13.31 -6.39
C GLU A 118 7.44 11.95 -6.96
N GLU A 119 8.34 10.98 -6.97
CA GLU A 119 8.06 9.59 -7.33
C GLU A 119 7.70 8.71 -6.11
N GLY A 120 7.30 9.33 -4.99
CA GLY A 120 6.78 8.65 -3.81
C GLY A 120 7.83 7.93 -2.97
N TYR A 121 9.11 8.18 -3.20
CA TYR A 121 10.18 7.65 -2.37
C TYR A 121 10.42 8.50 -1.12
N GLY A 122 11.00 7.90 -0.09
CA GLY A 122 11.24 8.54 1.20
C GLY A 122 10.31 8.03 2.29
N ALA A 123 10.17 8.79 3.37
CA ALA A 123 9.25 8.45 4.44
C ALA A 123 7.81 8.81 4.05
N TYR A 124 6.92 7.82 4.07
CA TYR A 124 5.51 8.01 3.71
C TYR A 124 4.55 7.20 4.57
N SER A 125 3.29 7.60 4.55
CA SER A 125 2.14 6.75 4.87
C SER A 125 1.12 6.86 3.76
N ALA A 126 0.45 5.77 3.45
CA ALA A 126 -0.56 5.74 2.41
C ALA A 126 -1.78 4.94 2.85
N ILE A 127 -2.95 5.32 2.33
CA ILE A 127 -4.21 4.63 2.56
C ILE A 127 -4.93 4.44 1.22
N LEU A 128 -5.35 3.20 0.97
CA LEU A 128 -6.21 2.84 -0.16
C LEU A 128 -7.56 2.39 0.36
N LYS A 129 -8.59 3.16 0.01
CA LYS A 129 -9.98 2.86 0.36
C LYS A 129 -10.89 3.05 -0.84
N GLY A 130 -11.69 2.04 -1.16
CA GLY A 130 -12.38 2.01 -2.45
C GLY A 130 -11.37 2.14 -3.58
N ASP A 131 -11.57 3.10 -4.47
CA ASP A 131 -10.67 3.38 -5.58
C ASP A 131 -9.75 4.59 -5.32
N TYR A 132 -9.81 5.19 -4.12
CA TYR A 132 -8.99 6.34 -3.75
C TYR A 132 -7.73 5.92 -2.99
N HIS A 133 -6.61 6.42 -3.45
CA HIS A 133 -5.29 6.27 -2.85
C HIS A 133 -4.78 7.63 -2.37
N LEU A 134 -4.65 7.81 -1.06
CA LEU A 134 -4.08 9.01 -0.45
C LEU A 134 -2.69 8.69 0.08
N ILE A 135 -1.72 9.50 -0.33
CA ILE A 135 -0.32 9.40 0.09
C ILE A 135 0.05 10.63 0.91
N TYR A 136 0.62 10.42 2.08
CA TYR A 136 1.22 11.44 2.92
C TYR A 136 2.74 11.28 2.93
N THR A 137 3.44 12.28 2.43
CA THR A 137 4.90 12.36 2.49
C THR A 137 5.31 13.09 3.76
N TRP A 138 5.95 12.39 4.69
CA TRP A 138 6.26 12.93 6.02
C TRP A 138 7.20 14.13 5.98
N GLU A 139 8.21 14.11 5.13
CA GLU A 139 9.22 15.16 5.09
C GLU A 139 8.69 16.49 4.58
N THR A 140 7.85 16.46 3.54
CA THR A 140 7.25 17.66 2.93
C THR A 140 5.89 17.98 3.51
N GLN A 141 5.33 17.10 4.32
CA GLN A 141 3.98 17.20 4.87
C GLN A 141 2.91 17.37 3.79
N LYS A 142 3.14 16.82 2.60
CA LYS A 142 2.25 16.92 1.45
C LYS A 142 1.30 15.73 1.39
N LEU A 143 0.03 15.99 1.15
CA LEU A 143 -1.00 15.01 0.81
C LEU A 143 -1.25 15.00 -0.69
N ARG A 144 -1.31 13.82 -1.30
CA ARG A 144 -1.64 13.61 -2.70
C ARG A 144 -2.72 12.55 -2.81
N LEU A 145 -3.76 12.82 -3.60
CA LEU A 145 -4.91 11.93 -3.76
C LEU A 145 -5.03 11.47 -5.21
N TYR A 146 -5.21 10.17 -5.41
CA TYR A 146 -5.37 9.57 -6.74
C TYR A 146 -6.58 8.66 -6.80
N HIS A 147 -7.18 8.51 -7.99
CA HIS A 147 -8.28 7.58 -8.24
C HIS A 147 -7.77 6.42 -9.10
N ILE A 148 -7.26 5.37 -8.48
CA ILE A 148 -6.47 4.29 -9.13
C ILE A 148 -7.23 3.46 -10.16
N LYS A 149 -8.56 3.43 -10.13
CA LYS A 149 -9.35 2.74 -11.15
C LYS A 149 -9.32 3.46 -12.50
N ASN A 150 -9.31 4.79 -12.48
CA ASN A 150 -9.31 5.62 -13.68
C ASN A 150 -7.89 6.08 -14.07
N ASP A 151 -6.99 6.10 -13.10
CA ASP A 151 -5.61 6.58 -13.22
C ASP A 151 -4.67 5.70 -12.41
N ILE A 152 -4.43 4.47 -12.91
CA ILE A 152 -3.50 3.52 -12.26
C ILE A 152 -2.06 4.03 -12.26
N GLY A 153 -1.74 4.94 -13.16
CA GLY A 153 -0.44 5.60 -13.25
C GLY A 153 -0.28 6.78 -12.29
N GLU A 154 -1.32 7.13 -11.53
CA GLU A 154 -1.28 8.19 -10.50
C GLU A 154 -0.67 9.50 -11.02
N GLN A 155 -1.13 9.90 -12.22
CA GLN A 155 -0.63 11.10 -12.93
C GLN A 155 -1.36 12.36 -12.50
N GLN A 156 -2.64 12.24 -12.09
CA GLN A 156 -3.48 13.38 -11.73
C GLN A 156 -3.73 13.44 -10.23
N ASP A 157 -3.06 14.37 -9.55
CA ASP A 157 -3.32 14.66 -8.13
C ASP A 157 -4.67 15.38 -7.97
N LEU A 158 -5.61 14.71 -7.32
CA LEU A 158 -6.97 15.17 -7.08
C LEU A 158 -7.16 15.85 -5.71
N ALA A 159 -6.10 16.03 -4.92
CA ALA A 159 -6.23 16.49 -3.55
C ALA A 159 -6.93 17.86 -3.43
N SER A 160 -6.66 18.78 -4.34
CA SER A 160 -7.30 20.09 -4.37
C SER A 160 -8.76 20.06 -4.86
N GLN A 161 -9.13 19.05 -5.65
CA GLN A 161 -10.48 18.89 -6.21
C GLN A 161 -11.43 18.18 -5.25
N HIS A 162 -10.88 17.32 -4.36
CA HIS A 162 -11.64 16.51 -3.39
C HIS A 162 -11.16 16.67 -1.95
N PRO A 163 -11.18 17.89 -1.38
CA PRO A 163 -10.69 18.14 -0.03
C PRO A 163 -11.46 17.35 1.05
N GLU A 164 -12.74 17.03 0.80
CA GLU A 164 -13.56 16.21 1.70
C GLU A 164 -13.05 14.77 1.78
N ILE A 165 -12.60 14.17 0.66
CA ILE A 165 -12.02 12.84 0.62
C ILE A 165 -10.64 12.85 1.29
N VAL A 166 -9.82 13.85 1.02
CA VAL A 166 -8.53 14.04 1.68
C VAL A 166 -8.71 14.09 3.20
N LYS A 167 -9.65 14.91 3.69
CA LYS A 167 -9.96 15.03 5.12
C LYS A 167 -10.41 13.71 5.74
N LEU A 168 -11.29 12.97 5.05
CA LEU A 168 -11.78 11.67 5.51
C LEU A 168 -10.64 10.65 5.62
N LEU A 169 -9.88 10.47 4.54
CA LEU A 169 -8.82 9.46 4.47
C LEU A 169 -7.62 9.81 5.35
N SER A 170 -7.23 11.08 5.46
CA SER A 170 -6.16 11.51 6.36
C SER A 170 -6.53 11.26 7.83
N LYS A 171 -7.80 11.48 8.18
CA LYS A 171 -8.30 11.16 9.53
C LYS A 171 -8.25 9.66 9.80
N GLU A 172 -8.78 8.84 8.90
CA GLU A 172 -8.80 7.37 9.04
C GLU A 172 -7.38 6.80 9.15
N MET A 173 -6.46 7.23 8.28
CA MET A 173 -5.06 6.86 8.34
C MET A 173 -4.41 7.27 9.66
N SER A 174 -4.66 8.50 10.13
CA SER A 174 -4.11 9.00 11.38
C SER A 174 -4.62 8.23 12.59
N ASP A 175 -5.91 7.90 12.62
CA ASP A 175 -6.52 7.12 13.70
C ASP A 175 -5.95 5.70 13.74
N TYR A 176 -5.76 5.08 12.57
CA TYR A 176 -5.11 3.78 12.46
C TYR A 176 -3.68 3.79 13.01
N LEU A 177 -2.87 4.79 12.63
CA LEU A 177 -1.49 4.92 13.08
C LEU A 177 -1.41 5.18 14.60
N ARG A 178 -2.32 6.00 15.15
CA ARG A 178 -2.40 6.24 16.60
C ARG A 178 -2.77 4.99 17.37
N ALA A 179 -3.78 4.25 16.90
CA ALA A 179 -4.24 3.03 17.56
C ALA A 179 -3.16 1.94 17.64
N ARG A 180 -2.18 1.98 16.74
CA ARG A 180 -1.04 1.07 16.70
C ARG A 180 0.25 1.63 17.29
N ASN A 181 0.16 2.82 17.86
CA ASN A 181 1.32 3.53 18.39
C ASN A 181 2.49 3.60 17.37
N ALA A 182 2.13 3.83 16.11
CA ALA A 182 3.07 3.82 15.00
C ALA A 182 4.15 4.90 15.15
N GLN A 183 5.39 4.54 14.86
CA GLN A 183 6.53 5.45 14.93
C GLN A 183 6.34 6.61 13.95
N ARG A 184 6.58 7.83 14.40
CA ARG A 184 6.58 9.01 13.54
C ARG A 184 7.99 9.55 13.32
N PRO A 185 8.30 10.01 12.10
CA PRO A 185 9.56 10.70 11.84
C PRO A 185 9.65 12.01 12.62
N SER A 186 10.86 12.46 12.86
CA SER A 186 11.16 13.81 13.36
C SER A 186 12.02 14.58 12.37
N MET A 187 11.88 15.88 12.37
CA MET A 187 12.72 16.77 11.54
C MET A 187 14.16 16.76 12.05
N LYS A 188 15.12 16.36 11.22
CA LYS A 188 16.53 16.24 11.59
C LYS A 188 17.08 17.55 12.15
N ALA A 189 16.69 18.70 11.58
CA ALA A 189 17.20 20.01 11.97
C ALA A 189 16.75 20.47 13.36
N THR A 190 15.54 20.05 13.81
CA THR A 190 14.92 20.59 15.03
C THR A 190 14.57 19.53 16.07
N GLY A 191 14.64 18.24 15.70
CA GLY A 191 14.13 17.12 16.51
C GLY A 191 12.60 17.09 16.67
N LYS A 192 11.88 18.05 16.08
CA LYS A 192 10.41 18.14 16.22
C LYS A 192 9.74 16.97 15.47
N VAL A 193 8.87 16.27 16.18
CA VAL A 193 8.07 15.19 15.59
C VAL A 193 7.09 15.76 14.56
N ILE A 194 7.06 15.16 13.39
CA ILE A 194 6.18 15.58 12.29
C ILE A 194 4.73 15.24 12.64
N PRO A 195 3.76 16.14 12.37
CA PRO A 195 2.36 15.92 12.70
C PRO A 195 1.75 14.75 11.91
N TYR A 196 0.67 14.18 12.43
CA TYR A 196 -0.15 13.25 11.67
C TYR A 196 -0.87 13.96 10.50
N PRO A 197 -1.22 13.21 9.43
CA PRO A 197 -1.86 13.78 8.22
C PRO A 197 -3.15 14.59 8.50
N ASP A 198 -3.90 14.25 9.55
CA ASP A 198 -5.14 14.94 9.93
C ASP A 198 -4.94 16.27 10.67
N LYS A 199 -3.70 16.71 10.82
CA LYS A 199 -3.32 17.97 11.49
C LYS A 199 -2.78 19.03 10.54
N LEU A 200 -2.95 18.81 9.23
CA LEU A 200 -2.55 19.74 8.18
C LEU A 200 -3.66 20.71 7.82
#